data_a01794b9ad2238e7684067731f433aba
#
_entry.id   a01794b9ad2238e7684067731f433aba
#
_cell.length_a   1.000
_cell.length_b   1.000
_cell.length_c   1.000
_cell.angle_alpha   90.00
_cell.angle_beta   90.00
_cell.angle_gamma   90.00
#
_symmetry.space_group_name_H-M   'P 1'
#
loop_
_entity.id
_entity.type
_entity.pdbx_description
1 polymer ?
#
loop_
_entity_poly.entity_id
_entity_poly.type
_entity_poly.pdbx_seq_one_letter_code
_entity_poly.pdbx_strand_id
1 'polypeptide(L)'
;VAVSVRRSHPLLTRYQTARRNFWLGVSNGALITGAEAFFHSSLVLAPFLAALGASPLLIGLIPALRVGGFFLPQLLVVSRIAHHPLKLPWYRATSIVRSAAYILMVLAVFTLPEPAWIMTVVLAMIAINAIAGGISGVPFADVTAKIVPHNRLGTFWALRSVIGGVLALLAGLVLRQILAGDIPFPDNFGYLLLIGAVLAILAYLSFTLV
;
A
#
# COMPACT_ATOMS: atom_id res chain seq x y z
N VAL A 1 -44.34 -28.04 10.44
CA VAL A 1 -43.16 -27.77 9.59
C VAL A 1 -42.07 -27.34 10.51
N ALA A 2 -41.15 -28.25 10.87
CA ALA A 2 -40.00 -27.94 11.73
C ALA A 2 -38.91 -27.29 10.87
N VAL A 3 -38.64 -25.98 11.08
CA VAL A 3 -37.51 -25.29 10.52
C VAL A 3 -36.26 -25.75 11.26
N SER A 4 -35.48 -26.62 10.62
CA SER A 4 -34.16 -27.05 11.08
C SER A 4 -33.20 -25.85 11.01
N VAL A 5 -33.02 -25.13 12.12
CA VAL A 5 -31.93 -24.15 12.29
C VAL A 5 -30.64 -24.96 12.34
N ARG A 6 -29.90 -25.01 11.23
CA ARG A 6 -28.52 -25.52 11.18
C ARG A 6 -27.68 -24.70 12.14
N ARG A 7 -27.48 -25.16 13.38
CA ARG A 7 -26.46 -24.65 14.30
C ARG A 7 -25.10 -24.98 13.70
N SER A 8 -24.46 -23.98 13.10
CA SER A 8 -23.06 -24.07 12.66
C SER A 8 -22.19 -24.38 13.88
N HIS A 9 -21.42 -25.46 13.83
CA HIS A 9 -20.54 -25.90 14.91
C HIS A 9 -19.53 -24.76 15.20
N PRO A 10 -19.39 -24.27 16.45
CA PRO A 10 -18.56 -23.09 16.79
C PRO A 10 -17.08 -23.24 16.38
N LEU A 11 -16.57 -24.47 16.31
CA LEU A 11 -15.21 -24.76 15.84
C LEU A 11 -15.04 -24.58 14.33
N LEU A 12 -16.06 -24.93 13.52
CA LEU A 12 -16.03 -24.73 12.06
C LEU A 12 -16.05 -23.25 11.71
N THR A 13 -16.82 -22.43 12.45
CA THR A 13 -16.86 -20.98 12.26
C THR A 13 -15.51 -20.32 12.57
N ARG A 14 -14.84 -20.72 13.65
CA ARG A 14 -13.51 -20.25 14.02
C ARG A 14 -12.45 -20.62 12.96
N TYR A 15 -12.48 -21.86 12.46
CA TYR A 15 -11.54 -22.29 11.42
C TYR A 15 -11.74 -21.53 10.10
N GLN A 16 -12.99 -21.33 9.69
CA GLN A 16 -13.33 -20.57 8.48
C GLN A 16 -12.89 -19.11 8.58
N THR A 17 -13.10 -18.47 9.74
CA THR A 17 -12.66 -17.10 10.00
C THR A 17 -11.13 -17.00 9.97
N ALA A 18 -10.41 -17.91 10.61
CA ALA A 18 -8.95 -17.92 10.60
C ALA A 18 -8.37 -18.11 9.19
N ARG A 19 -8.97 -19.01 8.39
CA ARG A 19 -8.58 -19.24 6.98
C ARG A 19 -8.84 -18.00 6.13
N ARG A 20 -10.00 -17.36 6.29
CA ARG A 20 -10.33 -16.10 5.60
C ARG A 20 -9.32 -15.00 5.92
N ASN A 21 -9.06 -14.77 7.19
CA ASN A 21 -8.15 -13.72 7.66
C ASN A 21 -6.71 -13.96 7.20
N PHE A 22 -6.27 -15.23 7.17
CA PHE A 22 -4.97 -15.60 6.60
C PHE A 22 -4.86 -15.16 5.13
N TRP A 23 -5.84 -15.50 4.29
CA TRP A 23 -5.81 -15.15 2.88
C TRP A 23 -5.99 -13.65 2.63
N LEU A 24 -6.82 -12.95 3.42
CA LEU A 24 -6.92 -11.49 3.36
C LEU A 24 -5.57 -10.82 3.67
N GLY A 25 -4.85 -11.33 4.66
CA GLY A 25 -3.51 -10.85 4.96
C GLY A 25 -2.49 -11.16 3.86
N VAL A 26 -2.54 -12.36 3.24
CA VAL A 26 -1.68 -12.71 2.10
C VAL A 26 -1.99 -11.80 0.90
N SER A 27 -3.26 -11.62 0.55
CA SER A 27 -3.70 -10.72 -0.54
C SER A 27 -3.25 -9.29 -0.31
N ASN A 28 -3.38 -8.77 0.92
CA ASN A 28 -2.86 -7.46 1.28
C ASN A 28 -1.38 -7.31 0.92
N GLY A 29 -0.55 -8.26 1.34
CA GLY A 29 0.89 -8.17 1.08
C GLY A 29 1.26 -8.31 -0.39
N ALA A 30 0.63 -9.23 -1.08
CA ALA A 30 0.85 -9.43 -2.50
C ALA A 30 0.49 -8.18 -3.32
N LEU A 31 -0.69 -7.60 -3.05
CA LEU A 31 -1.16 -6.39 -3.71
C LEU A 31 -0.29 -5.16 -3.37
N ILE A 32 0.17 -5.02 -2.11
CA ILE A 32 1.10 -3.95 -1.73
C ILE A 32 2.40 -4.07 -2.52
N THR A 33 2.98 -5.27 -2.61
CA THR A 33 4.23 -5.48 -3.36
C THR A 33 4.05 -5.16 -4.86
N GLY A 34 2.91 -5.55 -5.44
CA GLY A 34 2.56 -5.19 -6.81
C GLY A 34 2.37 -3.68 -6.99
N ALA A 35 1.69 -3.01 -6.07
CA ALA A 35 1.49 -1.56 -6.09
C ALA A 35 2.82 -0.78 -5.99
N GLU A 36 3.72 -1.23 -5.10
CA GLU A 36 5.03 -0.60 -4.90
C GLU A 36 5.90 -0.59 -6.16
N ALA A 37 5.69 -1.51 -7.11
CA ALA A 37 6.38 -1.48 -8.40
C ALA A 37 6.01 -0.22 -9.21
N PHE A 38 4.75 0.23 -9.15
CA PHE A 38 4.28 1.46 -9.81
C PHE A 38 4.66 2.75 -9.09
N PHE A 39 5.08 2.67 -7.82
CA PHE A 39 5.59 3.79 -7.02
C PHE A 39 7.09 3.63 -6.73
N HIS A 40 7.81 2.83 -7.52
CA HIS A 40 9.21 2.58 -7.26
C HIS A 40 10.04 3.87 -7.39
N SER A 41 10.81 4.19 -6.35
CA SER A 41 11.52 5.47 -6.25
C SER A 41 12.44 5.75 -7.44
N SER A 42 13.22 4.77 -7.88
CA SER A 42 14.22 4.94 -8.94
C SER A 42 13.67 4.62 -10.34
N LEU A 43 12.68 3.72 -10.47
CA LEU A 43 12.19 3.27 -11.78
C LEU A 43 11.00 4.10 -12.29
N VAL A 44 10.22 4.69 -11.40
CA VAL A 44 9.00 5.43 -11.77
C VAL A 44 9.06 6.88 -11.30
N LEU A 45 9.23 7.11 -9.98
CA LEU A 45 9.12 8.45 -9.42
C LEU A 45 10.29 9.36 -9.82
N ALA A 46 11.53 8.85 -9.83
CA ALA A 46 12.68 9.64 -10.22
C ALA A 46 12.65 10.07 -11.70
N PRO A 47 12.42 9.17 -12.68
CA PRO A 47 12.25 9.57 -14.09
C PRO A 47 11.05 10.51 -14.29
N PHE A 48 9.93 10.30 -13.58
CA PHE A 48 8.76 11.17 -13.65
C PHE A 48 9.09 12.59 -13.21
N LEU A 49 9.69 12.76 -12.02
CA LEU A 49 10.07 14.09 -11.53
C LEU A 49 11.16 14.73 -12.39
N ALA A 50 12.12 13.94 -12.92
CA ALA A 50 13.12 14.45 -13.86
C ALA A 50 12.49 15.00 -15.13
N ALA A 51 11.51 14.30 -15.70
CA ALA A 51 10.77 14.75 -16.89
C ALA A 51 9.92 16.01 -16.62
N LEU A 52 9.48 16.23 -15.38
CA LEU A 52 8.83 17.48 -14.94
C LEU A 52 9.83 18.64 -14.72
N GLY A 53 11.14 18.40 -14.84
CA GLY A 53 12.18 19.41 -14.61
C GLY A 53 12.68 19.52 -13.17
N ALA A 54 12.46 18.50 -12.34
CA ALA A 54 12.96 18.50 -10.96
C ALA A 54 14.50 18.53 -10.90
N SER A 55 15.04 19.30 -9.95
CA SER A 55 16.46 19.29 -9.68
C SER A 55 16.94 17.93 -9.11
N PRO A 56 18.22 17.56 -9.25
CA PRO A 56 18.77 16.34 -8.64
C PRO A 56 18.54 16.26 -7.13
N LEU A 57 18.50 17.39 -6.44
CA LEU A 57 18.21 17.47 -5.01
C LEU A 57 16.77 17.00 -4.71
N LEU A 58 15.78 17.46 -5.48
CA LEU A 58 14.37 17.04 -5.31
C LEU A 58 14.18 15.56 -5.60
N ILE A 59 14.86 15.05 -6.63
CA ILE A 59 14.83 13.62 -6.97
C ILE A 59 15.45 12.79 -5.82
N GLY A 60 16.58 13.23 -5.28
CA GLY A 60 17.25 12.60 -4.13
C GLY A 60 16.41 12.64 -2.84
N LEU A 61 15.45 13.57 -2.73
CA LEU A 61 14.56 13.68 -1.58
C LEU A 61 13.52 12.52 -1.53
N ILE A 62 13.19 11.89 -2.67
CA ILE A 62 12.18 10.81 -2.72
C ILE A 62 12.51 9.66 -1.74
N PRO A 63 13.68 9.00 -1.83
CA PRO A 63 14.01 7.92 -0.90
C PRO A 63 14.12 8.43 0.55
N ALA A 64 14.61 9.64 0.77
CA ALA A 64 14.70 10.24 2.11
C ALA A 64 13.32 10.44 2.74
N LEU A 65 12.34 10.97 1.98
CA LEU A 65 10.95 11.11 2.43
C LEU A 65 10.31 9.74 2.72
N ARG A 66 10.53 8.74 1.86
CA ARG A 66 9.96 7.40 2.06
C ARG A 66 10.53 6.71 3.30
N VAL A 67 11.85 6.70 3.45
CA VAL A 67 12.51 6.04 4.58
C VAL A 67 12.32 6.83 5.86
N GLY A 68 12.66 8.12 5.86
CA GLY A 68 12.51 8.98 7.03
C GLY A 68 11.06 9.13 7.47
N GLY A 69 10.15 9.37 6.52
CA GLY A 69 8.71 9.46 6.78
C GLY A 69 8.12 8.17 7.34
N PHE A 70 8.67 7.00 7.01
CA PHE A 70 8.22 5.73 7.56
C PHE A 70 8.76 5.49 8.97
N PHE A 71 10.05 5.65 9.21
CA PHE A 71 10.67 5.26 10.48
C PHE A 71 10.51 6.31 11.59
N LEU A 72 10.60 7.62 11.28
CA LEU A 72 10.51 8.66 12.30
C LEU A 72 9.16 8.68 13.04
N PRO A 73 8.00 8.67 12.37
CA PRO A 73 6.71 8.59 13.04
C PRO A 73 6.51 7.29 13.81
N GLN A 74 7.04 6.18 13.31
CA GLN A 74 6.97 4.89 13.98
C GLN A 74 7.61 4.95 15.36
N LEU A 75 8.80 5.57 15.49
CA LEU A 75 9.47 5.76 16.78
C LEU A 75 8.65 6.59 17.76
N LEU A 76 7.98 7.64 17.28
CA LEU A 76 7.21 8.57 18.13
C LEU A 76 5.86 7.99 18.58
N VAL A 77 5.24 7.15 17.76
CA VAL A 77 3.86 6.69 17.96
C VAL A 77 3.78 5.30 18.58
N VAL A 78 4.86 4.50 18.51
CA VAL A 78 4.92 3.14 19.08
C VAL A 78 4.47 3.11 20.53
N SER A 79 5.00 3.99 21.38
CA SER A 79 4.65 4.03 22.82
C SER A 79 3.17 4.32 23.06
N ARG A 80 2.55 5.17 22.25
CA ARG A 80 1.13 5.53 22.40
C ARG A 80 0.20 4.43 21.89
N ILE A 81 0.51 3.83 20.74
CA ILE A 81 -0.32 2.76 20.12
C ILE A 81 -0.15 1.44 20.86
N ALA A 82 1.01 1.16 21.47
CA ALA A 82 1.28 -0.09 22.16
C ALA A 82 0.26 -0.37 23.30
N HIS A 83 -0.20 0.67 23.97
CA HIS A 83 -1.14 0.54 25.11
C HIS A 83 -2.61 0.42 24.67
N HIS A 84 -2.95 0.63 23.41
CA HIS A 84 -4.33 0.47 22.95
C HIS A 84 -4.69 -1.00 22.70
N PRO A 85 -5.82 -1.50 23.27
CA PRO A 85 -6.22 -2.91 23.12
C PRO A 85 -6.64 -3.25 21.70
N LEU A 86 -7.27 -2.30 20.98
CA LEU A 86 -7.73 -2.47 19.61
C LEU A 86 -6.86 -1.65 18.66
N LYS A 87 -6.10 -2.32 17.79
CA LYS A 87 -5.17 -1.67 16.87
C LYS A 87 -5.69 -1.59 15.43
N LEU A 88 -6.67 -2.39 15.05
CA LEU A 88 -7.27 -2.35 13.72
C LEU A 88 -7.87 -0.99 13.34
N PRO A 89 -8.54 -0.23 14.24
CA PRO A 89 -9.03 1.12 13.91
C PRO A 89 -7.90 2.09 13.49
N TRP A 90 -6.71 1.99 14.11
CA TRP A 90 -5.54 2.77 13.73
C TRP A 90 -5.05 2.41 12.32
N TYR A 91 -5.02 1.12 11.99
CA TYR A 91 -4.70 0.67 10.64
C TYR A 91 -5.73 1.21 9.63
N ARG A 92 -7.03 1.15 9.93
CA ARG A 92 -8.09 1.67 9.06
C ARG A 92 -7.95 3.16 8.81
N ALA A 93 -7.73 3.96 9.86
CA ALA A 93 -7.54 5.40 9.73
C ALA A 93 -6.32 5.74 8.86
N THR A 94 -5.18 5.12 9.10
CA THR A 94 -3.98 5.33 8.28
C THR A 94 -4.15 4.83 6.84
N SER A 95 -4.90 3.75 6.62
CA SER A 95 -5.23 3.25 5.28
C SER A 95 -6.06 4.25 4.48
N ILE A 96 -7.02 4.95 5.12
CA ILE A 96 -7.80 6.02 4.48
C ILE A 96 -6.87 7.16 4.07
N VAL A 97 -5.98 7.62 4.96
CA VAL A 97 -5.02 8.69 4.65
C VAL A 97 -4.11 8.29 3.49
N ARG A 98 -3.59 7.06 3.48
CA ARG A 98 -2.74 6.54 2.41
C ARG A 98 -3.48 6.43 1.09
N SER A 99 -4.72 5.95 1.11
CA SER A 99 -5.57 5.89 -0.09
C SER A 99 -5.85 7.28 -0.64
N ALA A 100 -6.19 8.25 0.20
CA ALA A 100 -6.39 9.63 -0.20
C ALA A 100 -5.12 10.25 -0.80
N ALA A 101 -3.94 9.99 -0.21
CA ALA A 101 -2.68 10.47 -0.74
C ALA A 101 -2.40 9.93 -2.16
N TYR A 102 -2.64 8.63 -2.41
CA TYR A 102 -2.50 8.08 -3.76
C TYR A 102 -3.51 8.66 -4.75
N ILE A 103 -4.77 8.83 -4.35
CA ILE A 103 -5.80 9.44 -5.21
C ILE A 103 -5.42 10.88 -5.55
N LEU A 104 -5.01 11.68 -4.57
CA LEU A 104 -4.60 13.07 -4.79
C LEU A 104 -3.35 13.16 -5.69
N MET A 105 -2.39 12.24 -5.55
CA MET A 105 -1.24 12.15 -6.44
C MET A 105 -1.66 11.91 -7.89
N VAL A 106 -2.57 10.96 -8.12
CA VAL A 106 -3.11 10.65 -9.46
C VAL A 106 -3.87 11.84 -10.02
N LEU A 107 -4.78 12.43 -9.23
CA LEU A 107 -5.55 13.60 -9.64
C LEU A 107 -4.63 14.76 -10.02
N ALA A 108 -3.57 15.02 -9.26
CA ALA A 108 -2.62 16.09 -9.55
C ALA A 108 -1.99 15.95 -10.94
N VAL A 109 -1.62 14.73 -11.34
CA VAL A 109 -1.02 14.47 -12.65
C VAL A 109 -1.99 14.75 -13.80
N PHE A 110 -3.27 14.38 -13.64
CA PHE A 110 -4.27 14.58 -14.72
C PHE A 110 -4.93 15.95 -14.75
N THR A 111 -4.89 16.73 -13.64
CA THR A 111 -5.67 17.97 -13.54
C THR A 111 -4.84 19.23 -13.43
N LEU A 112 -3.59 19.15 -12.96
CA LEU A 112 -2.77 20.33 -12.77
C LEU A 112 -1.98 20.65 -14.06
N PRO A 113 -2.06 21.89 -14.58
CA PRO A 113 -1.38 22.27 -15.81
C PRO A 113 0.11 22.57 -15.59
N GLU A 114 0.50 22.95 -14.38
CA GLU A 114 1.85 23.45 -14.08
C GLU A 114 2.72 22.33 -13.50
N PRO A 115 3.88 21.98 -14.11
CA PRO A 115 4.79 20.96 -13.61
C PRO A 115 5.22 21.17 -12.15
N ALA A 116 5.42 22.41 -11.74
CA ALA A 116 5.81 22.76 -10.37
C ALA A 116 4.76 22.33 -9.32
N TRP A 117 3.49 22.50 -9.62
CA TRP A 117 2.39 22.07 -8.74
C TRP A 117 2.28 20.54 -8.71
N ILE A 118 2.44 19.87 -9.86
CA ILE A 118 2.46 18.39 -9.91
C ILE A 118 3.58 17.87 -9.02
N MET A 119 4.82 18.38 -9.17
CA MET A 119 5.96 17.99 -8.32
C MET A 119 5.69 18.21 -6.84
N THR A 120 5.16 19.36 -6.49
CA THR A 120 4.87 19.71 -5.07
C THR A 120 3.87 18.75 -4.47
N VAL A 121 2.75 18.49 -5.15
CA VAL A 121 1.72 17.57 -4.68
C VAL A 121 2.26 16.14 -4.59
N VAL A 122 2.98 15.66 -5.61
CA VAL A 122 3.55 14.32 -5.62
C VAL A 122 4.51 14.11 -4.44
N LEU A 123 5.45 15.03 -4.20
CA LEU A 123 6.38 14.94 -3.08
C LEU A 123 5.67 15.02 -1.72
N ALA A 124 4.68 15.92 -1.59
CA ALA A 124 3.88 16.01 -0.37
C ALA A 124 3.09 14.72 -0.10
N MET A 125 2.48 14.12 -1.13
CA MET A 125 1.72 12.89 -0.99
C MET A 125 2.61 11.68 -0.71
N ILE A 126 3.84 11.63 -1.26
CA ILE A 126 4.86 10.64 -0.89
C ILE A 126 5.18 10.73 0.61
N ALA A 127 5.41 11.93 1.12
CA ALA A 127 5.70 12.15 2.54
C ALA A 127 4.53 11.74 3.43
N ILE A 128 3.31 12.17 3.10
CA ILE A 128 2.08 11.80 3.86
C ILE A 128 1.87 10.28 3.84
N ASN A 129 2.03 9.64 2.68
CA ASN A 129 1.91 8.18 2.56
C ASN A 129 2.94 7.45 3.41
N ALA A 130 4.19 7.91 3.41
CA ALA A 130 5.27 7.32 4.22
C ALA A 130 5.01 7.48 5.72
N ILE A 131 4.61 8.68 6.17
CA ILE A 131 4.25 8.97 7.58
C ILE A 131 3.09 8.06 8.03
N ALA A 132 2.01 8.02 7.28
CA ALA A 132 0.86 7.17 7.58
C ALA A 132 1.23 5.68 7.53
N GLY A 133 2.15 5.28 6.63
CA GLY A 133 2.72 3.94 6.54
C GLY A 133 3.49 3.55 7.80
N GLY A 134 4.33 4.44 8.30
CA GLY A 134 5.08 4.23 9.55
C GLY A 134 4.17 4.04 10.75
N ILE A 135 3.13 4.88 10.88
CA ILE A 135 2.12 4.75 11.94
C ILE A 135 1.37 3.42 11.83
N SER A 136 1.05 2.97 10.61
CA SER A 136 0.31 1.71 10.39
C SER A 136 1.13 0.44 10.65
N GLY A 137 2.45 0.53 10.65
CA GLY A 137 3.34 -0.62 10.79
C GLY A 137 3.13 -1.40 12.09
N VAL A 138 2.98 -0.70 13.21
CA VAL A 138 2.75 -1.32 14.53
C VAL A 138 1.37 -2.00 14.62
N PRO A 139 0.25 -1.34 14.27
CA PRO A 139 -1.06 -1.99 14.19
C PRO A 139 -1.08 -3.20 13.27
N PHE A 140 -0.43 -3.11 12.11
CA PHE A 140 -0.34 -4.20 11.16
C PHE A 140 0.36 -5.43 11.75
N ALA A 141 1.51 -5.24 12.40
CA ALA A 141 2.27 -6.33 13.02
C ALA A 141 1.48 -7.02 14.13
N ASP A 142 0.84 -6.26 15.02
CA ASP A 142 0.03 -6.78 16.12
C ASP A 142 -1.19 -7.57 15.64
N VAL A 143 -1.94 -7.01 14.67
CA VAL A 143 -3.10 -7.70 14.07
C VAL A 143 -2.66 -8.98 13.38
N THR A 144 -1.57 -8.95 12.60
CA THR A 144 -1.01 -10.13 11.91
C THR A 144 -0.66 -11.22 12.91
N ALA A 145 0.01 -10.88 14.03
CA ALA A 145 0.35 -11.85 15.07
C ALA A 145 -0.88 -12.50 15.73
N LYS A 146 -2.01 -11.81 15.75
CA LYS A 146 -3.27 -12.32 16.31
C LYS A 146 -4.07 -13.20 15.36
N ILE A 147 -4.00 -12.93 14.05
CA ILE A 147 -4.81 -13.62 13.03
C ILE A 147 -4.09 -14.82 12.38
N VAL A 148 -2.76 -14.83 12.41
CA VAL A 148 -1.96 -15.88 11.79
C VAL A 148 -1.42 -16.82 12.89
N PRO A 149 -1.75 -18.13 12.84
CA PRO A 149 -1.17 -19.11 13.76
C PRO A 149 0.36 -19.12 13.70
N HIS A 150 1.01 -19.21 14.86
CA HIS A 150 2.46 -19.10 14.96
C HIS A 150 3.22 -20.11 14.06
N ASN A 151 2.72 -21.33 13.95
CA ASN A 151 3.27 -22.36 13.06
C ASN A 151 3.06 -22.12 11.57
N ARG A 152 2.30 -21.09 11.16
CA ARG A 152 2.04 -20.69 9.77
C ARG A 152 2.61 -19.33 9.40
N LEU A 153 3.30 -18.64 10.30
CA LEU A 153 3.89 -17.32 10.03
C LEU A 153 4.88 -17.38 8.86
N GLY A 154 5.75 -18.39 8.81
CA GLY A 154 6.69 -18.56 7.70
C GLY A 154 5.99 -18.71 6.35
N THR A 155 4.96 -19.57 6.28
CA THR A 155 4.14 -19.74 5.06
C THR A 155 3.40 -18.46 4.68
N PHE A 156 2.89 -17.71 5.66
CA PHE A 156 2.22 -16.44 5.45
C PHE A 156 3.13 -15.41 4.76
N TRP A 157 4.32 -15.21 5.29
CA TRP A 157 5.29 -14.28 4.72
C TRP A 157 5.83 -14.75 3.37
N ALA A 158 6.09 -16.05 3.21
CA ALA A 158 6.52 -16.63 1.95
C ALA A 158 5.48 -16.41 0.83
N LEU A 159 4.21 -16.70 1.08
CA LEU A 159 3.13 -16.50 0.10
C LEU A 159 2.97 -15.02 -0.29
N ARG A 160 3.02 -14.11 0.69
CA ARG A 160 3.01 -12.66 0.42
C ARG A 160 4.14 -12.25 -0.52
N SER A 161 5.36 -12.74 -0.27
CA SER A 161 6.54 -12.40 -1.06
C SER A 161 6.50 -13.02 -2.45
N VAL A 162 6.14 -14.30 -2.57
CA VAL A 162 6.11 -15.00 -3.86
C VAL A 162 5.03 -14.42 -4.77
N ILE A 163 3.79 -14.32 -4.29
CA ILE A 163 2.69 -13.78 -5.10
C ILE A 163 2.94 -12.32 -5.41
N GLY A 164 3.43 -11.53 -4.43
CA GLY A 164 3.79 -10.14 -4.62
C GLY A 164 4.91 -9.95 -5.64
N GLY A 165 5.93 -10.82 -5.63
CA GLY A 165 7.01 -10.82 -6.62
C GLY A 165 6.52 -11.09 -8.05
N VAL A 166 5.59 -12.03 -8.21
CA VAL A 166 4.94 -12.28 -9.51
C VAL A 166 4.16 -11.04 -9.97
N LEU A 167 3.38 -10.41 -9.07
CA LEU A 167 2.66 -9.17 -9.40
C LEU A 167 3.62 -8.02 -9.76
N ALA A 168 4.76 -7.91 -9.09
CA ALA A 168 5.78 -6.90 -9.40
C ALA A 168 6.43 -7.15 -10.77
N LEU A 169 6.67 -8.42 -11.16
CA LEU A 169 7.14 -8.76 -12.51
C LEU A 169 6.10 -8.36 -13.58
N LEU A 170 4.83 -8.69 -13.34
CA LEU A 170 3.75 -8.28 -14.26
C LEU A 170 3.62 -6.76 -14.33
N ALA A 171 3.77 -6.05 -13.20
CA ALA A 171 3.82 -4.60 -13.17
C ALA A 171 4.97 -4.04 -14.02
N GLY A 172 6.14 -4.67 -14.01
CA GLY A 172 7.27 -4.28 -14.88
C GLY A 172 6.94 -4.38 -16.37
N LEU A 173 6.19 -5.40 -16.79
CA LEU A 173 5.71 -5.53 -18.18
C LEU A 173 4.72 -4.42 -18.53
N VAL A 174 3.79 -4.10 -17.63
CA VAL A 174 2.82 -3.01 -17.83
C VAL A 174 3.53 -1.65 -17.90
N LEU A 175 4.49 -1.41 -17.00
CA LEU A 175 5.35 -0.22 -17.01
C LEU A 175 6.01 -0.04 -18.38
N ARG A 176 6.66 -1.09 -18.88
CA ARG A 176 7.31 -1.08 -20.20
C ARG A 176 6.32 -0.74 -21.31
N GLN A 177 5.15 -1.36 -21.33
CA GLN A 177 4.15 -1.14 -22.39
C GLN A 177 3.62 0.29 -22.37
N ILE A 178 3.29 0.85 -21.21
CA ILE A 178 2.74 2.21 -21.08
C ILE A 178 3.82 3.26 -21.44
N LEU A 179 5.07 3.06 -20.98
CA LEU A 179 6.14 4.02 -21.24
C LEU A 179 6.70 3.95 -22.66
N ALA A 180 6.57 2.80 -23.35
CA ALA A 180 6.96 2.63 -24.75
C ALA A 180 5.81 2.94 -25.74
N GLY A 181 4.59 3.16 -25.24
CA GLY A 181 3.42 3.48 -26.06
C GLY A 181 3.30 4.97 -26.42
N ASP A 182 2.25 5.29 -27.17
CA ASP A 182 2.00 6.64 -27.70
C ASP A 182 1.28 7.59 -26.72
N ILE A 183 1.14 7.18 -25.44
CA ILE A 183 0.47 7.99 -24.42
C ILE A 183 1.38 9.18 -24.08
N PRO A 184 0.90 10.43 -24.28
CA PRO A 184 1.71 11.61 -24.03
C PRO A 184 2.09 11.77 -22.55
N PHE A 185 3.22 12.43 -22.30
CA PHE A 185 3.61 12.88 -20.97
C PHE A 185 2.75 14.11 -20.58
N PRO A 186 2.26 14.22 -19.32
CA PRO A 186 2.53 13.36 -18.16
C PRO A 186 1.53 12.18 -17.98
N ASP A 187 0.56 12.01 -18.87
CA ASP A 187 -0.56 11.06 -18.70
C ASP A 187 -0.08 9.60 -18.63
N ASN A 188 0.99 9.24 -19.35
CA ASN A 188 1.59 7.91 -19.28
C ASN A 188 2.02 7.56 -17.84
N PHE A 189 2.63 8.48 -17.10
CA PHE A 189 2.91 8.29 -15.68
C PHE A 189 1.65 8.35 -14.82
N GLY A 190 0.67 9.18 -15.17
CA GLY A 190 -0.64 9.23 -14.53
C GLY A 190 -1.33 7.87 -14.51
N TYR A 191 -1.35 7.15 -15.64
CA TYR A 191 -1.90 5.79 -15.71
C TYR A 191 -1.12 4.77 -14.86
N LEU A 192 0.20 4.86 -14.81
CA LEU A 192 1.01 4.01 -13.94
C LEU A 192 0.66 4.22 -12.46
N LEU A 193 0.61 5.48 -12.03
CA LEU A 193 0.25 5.84 -10.66
C LEU A 193 -1.19 5.42 -10.33
N LEU A 194 -2.12 5.52 -11.29
CA LEU A 194 -3.50 5.07 -11.14
C LEU A 194 -3.59 3.57 -10.88
N ILE A 195 -2.90 2.75 -11.68
CA ILE A 195 -2.88 1.29 -11.48
C ILE A 195 -2.28 0.96 -10.11
N GLY A 196 -1.17 1.59 -9.74
CA GLY A 196 -0.55 1.44 -8.43
C GLY A 196 -1.50 1.83 -7.29
N ALA A 197 -2.22 2.95 -7.43
CA ALA A 197 -3.19 3.43 -6.45
C ALA A 197 -4.35 2.43 -6.26
N VAL A 198 -4.91 1.90 -7.35
CA VAL A 198 -5.97 0.88 -7.29
C VAL A 198 -5.50 -0.36 -6.55
N LEU A 199 -4.32 -0.89 -6.89
CA LEU A 199 -3.75 -2.06 -6.20
C LEU A 199 -3.51 -1.79 -4.71
N ALA A 200 -2.98 -0.62 -4.36
CA ALA A 200 -2.76 -0.23 -2.97
C ALA A 200 -4.07 -0.11 -2.17
N ILE A 201 -5.10 0.51 -2.76
CA ILE A 201 -6.42 0.65 -2.13
C ILE A 201 -7.05 -0.73 -1.91
N LEU A 202 -7.01 -1.62 -2.90
CA LEU A 202 -7.50 -3.00 -2.77
C LEU A 202 -6.73 -3.77 -1.68
N ALA A 203 -5.41 -3.54 -1.58
CA ALA A 203 -4.60 -4.11 -0.51
C ALA A 203 -5.03 -3.63 0.87
N TYR A 204 -5.26 -2.33 1.06
CA TYR A 204 -5.73 -1.79 2.34
C TYR A 204 -7.12 -2.30 2.69
N LEU A 205 -8.04 -2.30 1.71
CA LEU A 205 -9.39 -2.83 1.91
C LEU A 205 -9.35 -4.30 2.35
N SER A 206 -8.53 -5.15 1.71
CA SER A 206 -8.44 -6.56 2.07
C SER A 206 -8.04 -6.76 3.53
N PHE A 207 -7.10 -5.98 4.08
CA PHE A 207 -6.67 -6.11 5.47
C PHE A 207 -7.65 -5.46 6.46
N THR A 208 -8.44 -4.48 6.05
CA THR A 208 -9.47 -3.87 6.91
C THR A 208 -10.66 -4.80 7.16
N LEU A 209 -10.81 -5.86 6.36
CA LEU A 209 -11.88 -6.89 6.48
C LEU A 209 -11.51 -8.07 7.40
N VAL A 210 -10.32 -8.03 8.00
CA VAL A 210 -9.80 -9.07 8.92
C VAL A 210 -10.50 -9.09 10.30
#